data_3a8bd9f4a08c71701aac2cb3b625a337
#
_entry.id   3a8bd9f4a08c71701aac2cb3b625a337
#
_cell.length_a   1.000
_cell.length_b   1.000
_cell.length_c   1.000
_cell.angle_alpha   90.00
_cell.angle_beta   90.00
_cell.angle_gamma   90.00
#
_symmetry.space_group_name_H-M   'P 1'
#
loop_
_entity.id
_entity.type
_entity.pdbx_description
1 polymer ?
#
loop_
_entity_poly.entity_id
_entity_poly.type
_entity_poly.pdbx_seq_one_letter_code
_entity_poly.pdbx_strand_id
1 'polypeptide(L)'
;MDWFTNSKTSEIKKLITQLADVTKRDNAARELLKFGTDAVPILIETLQSPSDNLVLPCQHLLARIPSASPQLIHALQTAHPLVRGRVAEIFSISKDKTAIPALLESLNGEFFTVRSRSAIALGYIGDKQVIPNLLPLLKDKEDEVRIAACMALGLFKDPSTFEKIGDVLLDDPKIEVRQAAAKALGDTKHPDAIQYLLEALRDSFWWFEREDIVKDLLNAIENMGEAVVEPLIEALADKEKTVRKYSAMMLGNLKDVRAIEELGMTLYDLHDEVSLVAAESLAQIGEPAIPVLSEALIHPEVGVREHAVYGLGKIQNERVIPFLIEMLKDNDRLVQRQAIQALGNFNNELARSALQEVASNRSDREFHNLAKSILENQK
;
A
#
# COMPACT_ATOMS: atom_id res chain seq x y z
N MET A 1 11.81 -35.09 46.47
CA MET A 1 11.91 -34.06 45.41
C MET A 1 10.59 -33.81 44.65
N ASP A 2 9.64 -34.76 44.63
CA ASP A 2 8.41 -34.65 43.79
C ASP A 2 7.35 -33.63 44.23
N TRP A 3 7.27 -33.30 45.53
CA TRP A 3 6.19 -32.43 46.03
C TRP A 3 6.39 -30.94 45.69
N PHE A 4 7.64 -30.45 45.68
CA PHE A 4 7.97 -29.06 45.32
C PHE A 4 7.84 -28.82 43.81
N THR A 5 8.18 -29.80 42.98
CA THR A 5 7.99 -29.76 41.52
C THR A 5 6.52 -29.76 41.14
N ASN A 6 5.70 -30.55 41.85
CA ASN A 6 4.27 -30.60 41.56
C ASN A 6 3.54 -29.29 41.97
N SER A 7 3.94 -28.64 43.08
CA SER A 7 3.40 -27.36 43.49
C SER A 7 3.73 -26.24 42.48
N LYS A 8 4.97 -26.18 42.03
CA LYS A 8 5.44 -25.18 41.06
C LYS A 8 4.75 -25.31 39.70
N THR A 9 4.64 -26.53 39.20
CA THR A 9 3.92 -26.83 37.95
C THR A 9 2.43 -26.43 38.04
N SER A 10 1.77 -26.70 39.17
CA SER A 10 0.38 -26.32 39.41
C SER A 10 0.19 -24.79 39.41
N GLU A 11 1.12 -24.06 40.00
CA GLU A 11 1.11 -22.59 40.02
C GLU A 11 1.30 -22.01 38.61
N ILE A 12 2.27 -22.51 37.85
CA ILE A 12 2.50 -22.11 36.47
C ILE A 12 1.23 -22.34 35.61
N LYS A 13 0.61 -23.54 35.70
CA LYS A 13 -0.63 -23.84 34.96
C LYS A 13 -1.76 -22.88 35.31
N LYS A 14 -1.91 -22.54 36.63
CA LYS A 14 -2.90 -21.57 37.07
C LYS A 14 -2.63 -20.18 36.49
N LEU A 15 -1.41 -19.72 36.47
CA LEU A 15 -1.05 -18.43 35.87
C LEU A 15 -1.28 -18.42 34.36
N ILE A 16 -0.95 -19.52 33.67
CA ILE A 16 -1.21 -19.64 32.22
C ILE A 16 -2.70 -19.50 31.92
N THR A 17 -3.60 -20.13 32.69
CA THR A 17 -5.04 -19.96 32.47
C THR A 17 -5.51 -18.51 32.68
N GLN A 18 -4.84 -17.74 33.52
CA GLN A 18 -5.14 -16.32 33.71
C GLN A 18 -4.69 -15.42 32.54
N LEU A 19 -3.81 -15.89 31.65
CA LEU A 19 -3.41 -15.15 30.45
C LEU A 19 -4.57 -14.91 29.47
N ALA A 20 -5.58 -15.77 29.49
CA ALA A 20 -6.78 -15.60 28.68
C ALA A 20 -7.68 -14.46 29.18
N ASP A 21 -7.59 -14.11 30.45
CA ASP A 21 -8.36 -13.02 31.08
C ASP A 21 -7.61 -11.69 30.92
N VAL A 22 -8.18 -10.76 30.17
CA VAL A 22 -7.58 -9.45 29.86
C VAL A 22 -7.21 -8.68 31.13
N THR A 23 -8.01 -8.79 32.21
CA THR A 23 -7.78 -8.06 33.46
C THR A 23 -6.64 -8.64 34.30
N LYS A 24 -6.32 -9.92 34.13
CA LYS A 24 -5.30 -10.65 34.90
C LYS A 24 -4.02 -10.91 34.11
N ARG A 25 -4.09 -10.76 32.78
CA ARG A 25 -3.03 -11.11 31.82
C ARG A 25 -1.67 -10.53 32.20
N ASP A 26 -1.61 -9.23 32.43
CA ASP A 26 -0.34 -8.55 32.68
C ASP A 26 0.30 -8.98 34.00
N ASN A 27 -0.50 -9.25 35.02
CA ASN A 27 -0.01 -9.74 36.29
C ASN A 27 0.50 -11.19 36.15
N ALA A 28 -0.31 -12.07 35.52
CA ALA A 28 0.06 -13.45 35.28
C ALA A 28 1.33 -13.55 34.41
N ALA A 29 1.47 -12.69 33.39
CA ALA A 29 2.65 -12.62 32.55
C ALA A 29 3.90 -12.25 33.32
N ARG A 30 3.83 -11.24 34.21
CA ARG A 30 4.96 -10.85 35.07
C ARG A 30 5.38 -11.96 36.02
N GLU A 31 4.43 -12.65 36.61
CA GLU A 31 4.73 -13.77 37.52
C GLU A 31 5.34 -14.97 36.75
N LEU A 32 4.81 -15.30 35.55
CA LEU A 32 5.37 -16.36 34.70
C LEU A 32 6.81 -16.09 34.30
N LEU A 33 7.16 -14.84 33.99
CA LEU A 33 8.54 -14.46 33.66
C LEU A 33 9.52 -14.73 34.82
N LYS A 34 9.09 -14.65 36.08
CA LYS A 34 9.94 -14.97 37.24
C LYS A 34 10.29 -16.46 37.32
N PHE A 35 9.46 -17.34 36.76
CA PHE A 35 9.76 -18.77 36.69
C PHE A 35 10.82 -19.09 35.60
N GLY A 36 11.05 -18.17 34.66
CA GLY A 36 12.07 -18.35 33.63
C GLY A 36 11.93 -19.67 32.86
N THR A 37 13.03 -20.44 32.79
CA THR A 37 13.09 -21.72 32.10
C THR A 37 12.10 -22.77 32.59
N ASP A 38 11.68 -22.71 33.86
CA ASP A 38 10.75 -23.69 34.42
C ASP A 38 9.34 -23.59 33.83
N ALA A 39 8.95 -22.40 33.36
CA ALA A 39 7.66 -22.18 32.69
C ALA A 39 7.67 -22.63 31.21
N VAL A 40 8.82 -22.72 30.57
CA VAL A 40 8.95 -22.93 29.12
C VAL A 40 8.26 -24.23 28.63
N PRO A 41 8.46 -25.40 29.25
CA PRO A 41 7.81 -26.64 28.78
C PRO A 41 6.29 -26.56 28.79
N ILE A 42 5.71 -25.95 29.84
CA ILE A 42 4.27 -25.84 30.00
C ILE A 42 3.69 -24.78 29.04
N LEU A 43 4.42 -23.69 28.80
CA LEU A 43 4.06 -22.70 27.80
C LEU A 43 4.07 -23.30 26.38
N ILE A 44 5.07 -24.14 26.04
CA ILE A 44 5.14 -24.85 24.75
C ILE A 44 3.98 -25.85 24.63
N GLU A 45 3.66 -26.62 25.68
CA GLU A 45 2.51 -27.52 25.70
C GLU A 45 1.21 -26.75 25.42
N THR A 46 1.07 -25.54 25.99
CA THR A 46 -0.10 -24.67 25.82
C THR A 46 -0.26 -24.18 24.37
N LEU A 47 0.80 -24.18 23.56
CA LEU A 47 0.73 -23.85 22.13
C LEU A 47 -0.13 -24.84 21.32
N GLN A 48 -0.58 -25.98 21.87
CA GLN A 48 -1.55 -26.88 21.25
C GLN A 48 -3.00 -26.40 21.38
N SER A 49 -3.25 -25.43 22.25
CA SER A 49 -4.61 -24.92 22.50
C SER A 49 -5.26 -24.35 21.23
N PRO A 50 -6.55 -24.58 21.00
CA PRO A 50 -7.27 -23.92 19.91
C PRO A 50 -7.60 -22.44 20.20
N SER A 51 -7.37 -21.96 21.43
CA SER A 51 -7.72 -20.61 21.86
C SER A 51 -6.57 -19.63 21.64
N ASP A 52 -6.71 -18.74 20.64
CA ASP A 52 -5.74 -17.69 20.36
C ASP A 52 -5.56 -16.71 21.53
N ASN A 53 -6.62 -16.48 22.31
CA ASN A 53 -6.54 -15.66 23.53
C ASN A 53 -5.56 -16.20 24.56
N LEU A 54 -5.23 -17.48 24.49
CA LEU A 54 -4.25 -18.12 25.34
C LEU A 54 -2.89 -18.28 24.64
N VAL A 55 -2.92 -18.66 23.37
CA VAL A 55 -1.72 -18.96 22.58
C VAL A 55 -0.88 -17.71 22.35
N LEU A 56 -1.48 -16.60 21.90
CA LEU A 56 -0.75 -15.37 21.60
C LEU A 56 0.02 -14.82 22.82
N PRO A 57 -0.57 -14.70 24.03
CA PRO A 57 0.18 -14.33 25.22
C PRO A 57 1.33 -15.30 25.55
N CYS A 58 1.14 -16.61 25.36
CA CYS A 58 2.21 -17.60 25.57
C CYS A 58 3.36 -17.42 24.59
N GLN A 59 3.09 -17.14 23.30
CA GLN A 59 4.10 -16.86 22.31
C GLN A 59 4.91 -15.61 22.67
N HIS A 60 4.25 -14.52 23.07
CA HIS A 60 4.92 -13.30 23.51
C HIS A 60 5.77 -13.50 24.77
N LEU A 61 5.32 -14.34 25.69
CA LEU A 61 6.12 -14.69 26.89
C LEU A 61 7.35 -15.49 26.52
N LEU A 62 7.19 -16.55 25.72
CA LEU A 62 8.30 -17.39 25.24
C LEU A 62 9.36 -16.57 24.48
N ALA A 63 8.94 -15.62 23.68
CA ALA A 63 9.85 -14.72 22.97
C ALA A 63 10.68 -13.81 23.91
N ARG A 64 10.21 -13.58 25.14
CA ARG A 64 10.86 -12.73 26.15
C ARG A 64 11.73 -13.52 27.14
N ILE A 65 11.77 -14.84 27.04
CA ILE A 65 12.62 -15.71 27.88
C ILE A 65 13.84 -16.15 27.04
N PRO A 66 14.99 -15.48 27.13
CA PRO A 66 16.16 -15.80 26.25
C PRO A 66 16.65 -17.24 26.41
N SER A 67 16.52 -17.81 27.61
CA SER A 67 16.89 -19.20 27.90
C SER A 67 15.90 -20.25 27.37
N ALA A 68 14.80 -19.81 26.71
CA ALA A 68 13.86 -20.73 26.07
C ALA A 68 14.35 -21.28 24.73
N SER A 69 15.31 -20.62 24.06
CA SER A 69 15.73 -20.95 22.70
C SER A 69 16.08 -22.43 22.48
N PRO A 70 16.85 -23.12 23.33
CA PRO A 70 17.15 -24.53 23.10
C PRO A 70 15.90 -25.43 23.11
N GLN A 71 14.94 -25.15 24.01
CA GLN A 71 13.68 -25.91 24.09
C GLN A 71 12.75 -25.59 22.93
N LEU A 72 12.73 -24.32 22.49
CA LEU A 72 11.97 -23.90 21.31
C LEU A 72 12.54 -24.50 20.02
N ILE A 73 13.86 -24.53 19.85
CA ILE A 73 14.53 -25.19 18.72
C ILE A 73 14.18 -26.68 18.70
N HIS A 74 14.26 -27.35 19.84
CA HIS A 74 13.84 -28.77 19.94
C HIS A 74 12.36 -28.96 19.57
N ALA A 75 11.47 -28.09 20.05
CA ALA A 75 10.04 -28.15 19.71
C ALA A 75 9.77 -27.85 18.24
N LEU A 76 10.53 -26.96 17.60
CA LEU A 76 10.45 -26.68 16.16
C LEU A 76 10.76 -27.93 15.32
N GLN A 77 11.66 -28.79 15.78
CA GLN A 77 12.06 -30.00 15.08
C GLN A 77 11.15 -31.20 15.35
N THR A 78 10.66 -31.36 16.60
CA THR A 78 10.07 -32.61 17.06
C THR A 78 8.57 -32.54 17.38
N ALA A 79 8.02 -31.36 17.63
CA ALA A 79 6.64 -31.23 18.06
C ALA A 79 5.61 -31.45 16.90
N HIS A 80 4.33 -31.50 17.26
CA HIS A 80 3.24 -31.54 16.28
C HIS A 80 3.29 -30.33 15.35
N PRO A 81 2.96 -30.45 14.04
CA PRO A 81 3.09 -29.37 13.05
C PRO A 81 2.48 -28.03 13.47
N LEU A 82 1.33 -28.04 14.14
CA LEU A 82 0.71 -26.82 14.68
C LEU A 82 1.65 -26.07 15.65
N VAL A 83 2.27 -26.81 16.57
CA VAL A 83 3.22 -26.23 17.56
C VAL A 83 4.47 -25.77 16.86
N ARG A 84 5.01 -26.54 15.91
CA ARG A 84 6.18 -26.15 15.11
C ARG A 84 5.97 -24.81 14.42
N GLY A 85 4.82 -24.62 13.76
CA GLY A 85 4.47 -23.35 13.14
C GLY A 85 4.39 -22.19 14.15
N ARG A 86 3.75 -22.39 15.31
CA ARG A 86 3.65 -21.40 16.39
C ARG A 86 5.01 -21.08 17.04
N VAL A 87 5.91 -22.04 17.08
CA VAL A 87 7.29 -21.83 17.53
C VAL A 87 8.08 -21.00 16.52
N ALA A 88 7.91 -21.23 15.22
CA ALA A 88 8.51 -20.39 14.19
C ALA A 88 8.05 -18.91 14.34
N GLU A 89 6.78 -18.67 14.66
CA GLU A 89 6.28 -17.32 14.94
C GLU A 89 6.95 -16.69 16.18
N ILE A 90 7.28 -17.47 17.19
CA ILE A 90 8.03 -16.96 18.36
C ILE A 90 9.39 -16.43 17.94
N PHE A 91 10.07 -17.11 17.02
CA PHE A 91 11.36 -16.66 16.50
C PHE A 91 11.27 -15.40 15.63
N SER A 92 10.13 -15.16 14.98
CA SER A 92 9.88 -13.87 14.31
C SER A 92 9.79 -12.69 15.28
N ILE A 93 9.28 -12.95 16.50
CA ILE A 93 9.17 -11.93 17.57
C ILE A 93 10.50 -11.73 18.28
N SER A 94 11.15 -12.82 18.71
CA SER A 94 12.42 -12.78 19.46
C SER A 94 13.62 -12.39 18.62
N LYS A 95 13.56 -12.64 17.30
CA LYS A 95 14.66 -12.44 16.32
C LYS A 95 15.96 -13.18 16.72
N ASP A 96 15.81 -14.32 17.36
CA ASP A 96 16.93 -15.10 17.85
C ASP A 96 17.67 -15.81 16.70
N LYS A 97 18.89 -15.38 16.43
CA LYS A 97 19.73 -15.93 15.35
C LYS A 97 20.15 -17.38 15.58
N THR A 98 20.12 -17.87 16.82
CA THR A 98 20.48 -19.27 17.13
C THR A 98 19.49 -20.27 16.54
N ALA A 99 18.26 -19.81 16.20
CA ALA A 99 17.23 -20.63 15.56
C ALA A 99 17.41 -20.78 14.04
N ILE A 100 18.29 -20.01 13.40
CA ILE A 100 18.47 -20.00 11.93
C ILE A 100 18.66 -21.44 11.37
N PRO A 101 19.55 -22.30 11.89
CA PRO A 101 19.75 -23.63 11.33
C PRO A 101 18.48 -24.48 11.36
N ALA A 102 17.71 -24.45 12.45
CA ALA A 102 16.47 -25.22 12.58
C ALA A 102 15.33 -24.65 11.72
N LEU A 103 15.27 -23.31 11.58
CA LEU A 103 14.33 -22.67 10.66
C LEU A 103 14.63 -23.01 9.20
N LEU A 104 15.91 -23.04 8.79
CA LEU A 104 16.32 -23.46 7.44
C LEU A 104 15.95 -24.92 7.15
N GLU A 105 16.15 -25.82 8.10
CA GLU A 105 15.71 -27.21 8.00
C GLU A 105 14.17 -27.28 7.79
N SER A 106 13.42 -26.45 8.52
CA SER A 106 11.96 -26.40 8.47
C SER A 106 11.41 -25.91 7.13
N LEU A 107 12.18 -25.16 6.31
CA LEU A 107 11.76 -24.73 4.97
C LEU A 107 11.51 -25.90 4.00
N ASN A 108 12.12 -27.04 4.22
CA ASN A 108 12.00 -28.23 3.39
C ASN A 108 10.99 -29.26 3.96
N GLY A 109 10.28 -28.89 5.03
CA GLY A 109 9.35 -29.77 5.72
C GLY A 109 8.06 -30.02 4.91
N GLU A 110 7.37 -31.10 5.24
CA GLU A 110 6.11 -31.52 4.58
C GLU A 110 4.98 -30.50 4.76
N PHE A 111 4.86 -29.89 5.95
CA PHE A 111 3.74 -29.03 6.34
C PHE A 111 3.95 -27.58 5.87
N PHE A 112 3.12 -27.12 4.95
CA PHE A 112 3.22 -25.78 4.37
C PHE A 112 3.14 -24.67 5.42
N THR A 113 2.32 -24.85 6.47
CA THR A 113 2.22 -23.88 7.58
C THR A 113 3.53 -23.73 8.35
N VAL A 114 4.35 -24.77 8.43
CA VAL A 114 5.67 -24.70 9.05
C VAL A 114 6.66 -24.01 8.11
N ARG A 115 6.64 -24.36 6.79
CA ARG A 115 7.48 -23.71 5.78
C ARG A 115 7.23 -22.21 5.74
N SER A 116 5.95 -21.79 5.60
CA SER A 116 5.58 -20.39 5.49
C SER A 116 5.98 -19.56 6.72
N ARG A 117 5.68 -20.06 7.92
CA ARG A 117 6.03 -19.35 9.17
C ARG A 117 7.55 -19.32 9.43
N SER A 118 8.28 -20.36 9.05
CA SER A 118 9.74 -20.38 9.14
C SER A 118 10.38 -19.38 8.16
N ALA A 119 9.85 -19.24 6.94
CA ALA A 119 10.31 -18.25 5.98
C ALA A 119 10.13 -16.82 6.53
N ILE A 120 8.94 -16.51 7.07
CA ILE A 120 8.65 -15.22 7.70
C ILE A 120 9.60 -14.95 8.88
N ALA A 121 9.83 -15.96 9.74
CA ALA A 121 10.73 -15.83 10.88
C ALA A 121 12.15 -15.49 10.44
N LEU A 122 12.68 -16.15 9.41
CA LEU A 122 14.00 -15.85 8.84
C LEU A 122 14.07 -14.42 8.29
N GLY A 123 13.00 -13.95 7.63
CA GLY A 123 12.90 -12.56 7.19
C GLY A 123 12.99 -11.55 8.34
N TYR A 124 12.26 -11.79 9.43
CA TYR A 124 12.31 -10.92 10.62
C TYR A 124 13.63 -10.98 11.41
N ILE A 125 14.32 -12.14 11.41
CA ILE A 125 15.67 -12.28 11.97
C ILE A 125 16.67 -11.42 11.20
N GLY A 126 16.49 -11.30 9.88
CA GLY A 126 17.19 -10.32 9.05
C GLY A 126 18.65 -10.70 8.70
N ASP A 127 19.02 -11.96 8.78
CA ASP A 127 20.35 -12.42 8.35
C ASP A 127 20.34 -12.68 6.83
N LYS A 128 21.04 -11.82 6.06
CA LYS A 128 21.06 -11.90 4.60
C LYS A 128 21.65 -13.21 4.05
N GLN A 129 22.39 -13.95 4.84
CA GLN A 129 22.95 -15.23 4.41
C GLN A 129 21.87 -16.29 4.10
N VAL A 130 20.63 -16.10 4.59
CA VAL A 130 19.51 -17.03 4.34
C VAL A 130 18.78 -16.76 3.03
N ILE A 131 19.03 -15.64 2.35
CA ILE A 131 18.34 -15.28 1.08
C ILE A 131 18.37 -16.44 0.06
N PRO A 132 19.50 -17.10 -0.22
CA PRO A 132 19.54 -18.22 -1.17
C PRO A 132 18.61 -19.37 -0.82
N ASN A 133 18.31 -19.56 0.47
CA ASN A 133 17.41 -20.63 0.94
C ASN A 133 15.93 -20.24 0.82
N LEU A 134 15.62 -18.94 0.80
CA LEU A 134 14.25 -18.42 0.65
C LEU A 134 13.81 -18.32 -0.81
N LEU A 135 14.74 -18.04 -1.74
CA LEU A 135 14.42 -17.89 -3.16
C LEU A 135 13.68 -19.10 -3.77
N PRO A 136 14.02 -20.37 -3.47
CA PRO A 136 13.27 -21.52 -4.00
C PRO A 136 11.80 -21.55 -3.56
N LEU A 137 11.45 -20.96 -2.40
CA LEU A 137 10.09 -20.93 -1.88
C LEU A 137 9.15 -20.02 -2.71
N LEU A 138 9.69 -19.12 -3.54
CA LEU A 138 8.89 -18.37 -4.52
C LEU A 138 8.21 -19.27 -5.55
N LYS A 139 8.64 -20.54 -5.67
CA LYS A 139 8.06 -21.56 -6.55
C LYS A 139 7.44 -22.73 -5.78
N ASP A 140 7.14 -22.55 -4.48
CA ASP A 140 6.47 -23.58 -3.70
C ASP A 140 5.08 -23.88 -4.29
N LYS A 141 4.65 -25.12 -4.17
CA LYS A 141 3.34 -25.57 -4.66
C LYS A 141 2.17 -24.89 -3.94
N GLU A 142 2.37 -24.49 -2.70
CA GLU A 142 1.35 -23.83 -1.86
C GLU A 142 1.49 -22.30 -1.95
N ASP A 143 0.39 -21.62 -2.23
CA ASP A 143 0.35 -20.17 -2.37
C ASP A 143 0.73 -19.43 -1.08
N GLU A 144 0.34 -19.93 0.09
CA GLU A 144 0.72 -19.34 1.38
C GLU A 144 2.25 -19.35 1.62
N VAL A 145 2.96 -20.34 1.06
CA VAL A 145 4.43 -20.38 1.17
C VAL A 145 5.06 -19.39 0.21
N ARG A 146 4.52 -19.23 -1.02
CA ARG A 146 5.00 -18.22 -1.96
C ARG A 146 4.77 -16.80 -1.44
N ILE A 147 3.59 -16.53 -0.84
CA ILE A 147 3.30 -15.27 -0.14
C ILE A 147 4.34 -15.00 0.97
N ALA A 148 4.58 -15.98 1.82
CA ALA A 148 5.55 -15.88 2.90
C ALA A 148 6.97 -15.62 2.39
N ALA A 149 7.36 -16.24 1.28
CA ALA A 149 8.65 -16.01 0.63
C ALA A 149 8.80 -14.57 0.12
N CYS A 150 7.77 -14.04 -0.57
CA CYS A 150 7.76 -12.63 -1.00
C CYS A 150 7.92 -11.68 0.18
N MET A 151 7.12 -11.89 1.23
CA MET A 151 7.19 -11.07 2.45
C MET A 151 8.58 -11.15 3.11
N ALA A 152 9.13 -12.35 3.27
CA ALA A 152 10.42 -12.55 3.91
C ALA A 152 11.56 -11.90 3.10
N LEU A 153 11.56 -12.08 1.78
CA LEU A 153 12.57 -11.49 0.89
C LEU A 153 12.47 -9.96 0.85
N GLY A 154 11.25 -9.41 0.85
CA GLY A 154 11.02 -7.96 0.92
C GLY A 154 11.60 -7.31 2.18
N LEU A 155 11.60 -8.01 3.33
CA LEU A 155 12.17 -7.49 4.58
C LEU A 155 13.68 -7.25 4.52
N PHE A 156 14.41 -7.98 3.66
CA PHE A 156 15.85 -7.77 3.49
C PHE A 156 16.20 -6.51 2.71
N LYS A 157 15.27 -6.01 1.89
CA LYS A 157 15.48 -4.85 0.99
C LYS A 157 16.74 -5.03 0.15
N ASP A 158 16.98 -6.23 -0.33
CA ASP A 158 18.20 -6.59 -1.06
C ASP A 158 17.91 -6.60 -2.57
N PRO A 159 18.57 -5.72 -3.38
CA PRO A 159 18.32 -5.62 -4.81
C PRO A 159 18.48 -6.94 -5.57
N SER A 160 19.32 -7.86 -5.08
CA SER A 160 19.52 -9.18 -5.70
C SER A 160 18.25 -10.06 -5.72
N THR A 161 17.23 -9.70 -4.92
CA THR A 161 15.95 -10.43 -4.84
C THR A 161 14.85 -9.83 -5.71
N PHE A 162 14.98 -8.57 -6.17
CA PHE A 162 13.88 -7.84 -6.80
C PHE A 162 13.44 -8.45 -8.11
N GLU A 163 14.36 -8.92 -8.95
CA GLU A 163 14.01 -9.63 -10.19
C GLU A 163 13.15 -10.87 -9.91
N LYS A 164 13.51 -11.66 -8.92
CA LYS A 164 12.77 -12.89 -8.60
C LYS A 164 11.40 -12.63 -7.96
N ILE A 165 11.28 -11.55 -7.17
CA ILE A 165 9.98 -11.09 -6.65
C ILE A 165 9.16 -10.48 -7.81
N GLY A 166 9.82 -9.77 -8.74
CA GLY A 166 9.21 -9.25 -9.95
C GLY A 166 8.63 -10.34 -10.85
N ASP A 167 9.38 -11.45 -11.06
CA ASP A 167 8.87 -12.64 -11.79
C ASP A 167 7.56 -13.14 -11.13
N VAL A 168 7.50 -13.21 -9.81
CA VAL A 168 6.28 -13.62 -9.09
C VAL A 168 5.14 -12.62 -9.27
N LEU A 169 5.45 -11.33 -9.21
CA LEU A 169 4.47 -10.25 -9.42
C LEU A 169 3.80 -10.37 -10.79
N LEU A 170 4.55 -10.73 -11.82
CA LEU A 170 4.04 -10.78 -13.20
C LEU A 170 3.41 -12.13 -13.55
N ASP A 171 3.96 -13.24 -13.06
CA ASP A 171 3.67 -14.58 -13.60
C ASP A 171 2.90 -15.50 -12.63
N ASP A 172 2.75 -15.16 -11.33
CA ASP A 172 2.06 -16.08 -10.42
C ASP A 172 0.58 -16.20 -10.78
N PRO A 173 0.04 -17.43 -10.84
CA PRO A 173 -1.37 -17.63 -11.17
C PRO A 173 -2.35 -17.14 -10.10
N LYS A 174 -1.87 -16.88 -8.88
CA LYS A 174 -2.69 -16.43 -7.75
C LYS A 174 -2.52 -14.95 -7.52
N ILE A 175 -3.65 -14.23 -7.51
CA ILE A 175 -3.64 -12.78 -7.31
C ILE A 175 -3.08 -12.39 -5.93
N GLU A 176 -3.38 -13.15 -4.89
CA GLU A 176 -2.90 -12.90 -3.54
C GLU A 176 -1.38 -12.98 -3.44
N VAL A 177 -0.76 -13.84 -4.25
CA VAL A 177 0.71 -13.96 -4.33
C VAL A 177 1.29 -12.76 -5.06
N ARG A 178 0.67 -12.32 -6.20
CA ARG A 178 1.07 -11.10 -6.91
C ARG A 178 0.95 -9.86 -6.01
N GLN A 179 -0.13 -9.73 -5.25
CA GLN A 179 -0.31 -8.63 -4.28
C GLN A 179 0.79 -8.63 -3.20
N ALA A 180 1.14 -9.82 -2.68
CA ALA A 180 2.24 -9.95 -1.72
C ALA A 180 3.59 -9.55 -2.32
N ALA A 181 3.84 -9.90 -3.59
CA ALA A 181 5.04 -9.51 -4.32
C ALA A 181 5.09 -7.98 -4.55
N ALA A 182 3.97 -7.38 -5.01
CA ALA A 182 3.86 -5.93 -5.17
C ALA A 182 4.16 -5.20 -3.86
N LYS A 183 3.50 -5.62 -2.78
CA LYS A 183 3.72 -5.06 -1.44
C LYS A 183 5.17 -5.21 -0.99
N ALA A 184 5.77 -6.39 -1.19
CA ALA A 184 7.17 -6.65 -0.82
C ALA A 184 8.13 -5.72 -1.55
N LEU A 185 7.94 -5.49 -2.85
CA LEU A 185 8.74 -4.55 -3.65
C LEU A 185 8.52 -3.09 -3.18
N GLY A 186 7.26 -2.66 -2.99
CA GLY A 186 6.93 -1.31 -2.54
C GLY A 186 7.49 -0.99 -1.15
N ASP A 187 7.44 -1.93 -0.21
CA ASP A 187 7.96 -1.75 1.15
C ASP A 187 9.50 -1.62 1.19
N THR A 188 10.20 -2.02 0.14
CA THR A 188 11.66 -1.82 0.04
C THR A 188 12.02 -0.35 -0.05
N LYS A 189 11.21 0.46 -0.71
CA LYS A 189 11.47 1.88 -1.07
C LYS A 189 12.78 2.06 -1.85
N HIS A 190 13.20 1.02 -2.57
CA HIS A 190 14.44 1.04 -3.34
C HIS A 190 14.16 1.35 -4.80
N PRO A 191 14.89 2.30 -5.44
CA PRO A 191 14.61 2.71 -6.82
C PRO A 191 14.57 1.54 -7.81
N ASP A 192 15.46 0.57 -7.69
CA ASP A 192 15.52 -0.57 -8.61
C ASP A 192 14.28 -1.49 -8.57
N ALA A 193 13.45 -1.40 -7.51
CA ALA A 193 12.22 -2.16 -7.42
C ALA A 193 11.07 -1.56 -8.27
N ILE A 194 11.17 -0.27 -8.62
CA ILE A 194 10.10 0.48 -9.30
C ILE A 194 9.78 -0.12 -10.67
N GLN A 195 10.80 -0.49 -11.43
CA GLN A 195 10.62 -1.02 -12.79
C GLN A 195 9.68 -2.23 -12.84
N TYR A 196 9.72 -3.11 -11.83
CA TYR A 196 8.85 -4.29 -11.77
C TYR A 196 7.40 -3.92 -11.46
N LEU A 197 7.21 -2.91 -10.59
CA LEU A 197 5.87 -2.40 -10.27
C LEU A 197 5.24 -1.67 -11.47
N LEU A 198 6.02 -0.89 -12.22
CA LEU A 198 5.56 -0.23 -13.44
C LEU A 198 5.29 -1.23 -14.56
N GLU A 199 6.08 -2.31 -14.67
CA GLU A 199 5.81 -3.39 -15.63
C GLU A 199 4.48 -4.08 -15.30
N ALA A 200 4.18 -4.29 -14.01
CA ALA A 200 2.88 -4.83 -13.59
C ALA A 200 1.70 -3.91 -13.98
N LEU A 201 1.90 -2.59 -14.05
CA LEU A 201 0.88 -1.67 -14.56
C LEU A 201 0.54 -1.88 -16.04
N ARG A 202 1.45 -2.46 -16.83
CA ARG A 202 1.21 -2.81 -18.25
C ARG A 202 0.44 -4.11 -18.41
N ASP A 203 0.47 -4.99 -17.41
CA ASP A 203 -0.20 -6.28 -17.48
C ASP A 203 -1.71 -6.13 -17.33
N SER A 204 -2.44 -6.54 -18.37
CA SER A 204 -3.92 -6.50 -18.40
C SER A 204 -4.57 -7.31 -17.29
N PHE A 205 -3.87 -8.28 -16.71
CA PHE A 205 -4.37 -9.10 -15.60
C PHE A 205 -4.89 -8.26 -14.44
N TRP A 206 -4.20 -7.17 -14.09
CA TRP A 206 -4.59 -6.27 -12.99
C TRP A 206 -5.90 -5.51 -13.27
N TRP A 207 -6.25 -5.27 -14.54
CA TRP A 207 -7.38 -4.43 -14.94
C TRP A 207 -8.69 -5.21 -15.11
N PHE A 208 -8.60 -6.55 -15.33
CA PHE A 208 -9.77 -7.38 -15.56
C PHE A 208 -10.43 -7.88 -14.28
N GLU A 209 -9.68 -7.97 -13.18
CA GLU A 209 -10.17 -8.66 -11.98
C GLU A 209 -11.07 -7.77 -11.11
N ARG A 210 -10.64 -6.65 -10.60
CA ARG A 210 -11.44 -5.69 -9.81
C ARG A 210 -10.61 -4.44 -9.48
N GLU A 211 -11.30 -3.30 -9.27
CA GLU A 211 -10.68 -2.01 -8.90
C GLU A 211 -9.89 -2.07 -7.57
N ASP A 212 -10.33 -2.89 -6.61
CA ASP A 212 -9.66 -3.07 -5.32
C ASP A 212 -8.26 -3.69 -5.46
N ILE A 213 -8.08 -4.59 -6.44
CA ILE A 213 -6.80 -5.26 -6.70
C ILE A 213 -5.77 -4.29 -7.29
N VAL A 214 -6.19 -3.49 -8.26
CA VAL A 214 -5.35 -2.43 -8.84
C VAL A 214 -4.87 -1.47 -7.76
N LYS A 215 -5.75 -1.15 -6.81
CA LYS A 215 -5.43 -0.28 -5.69
C LYS A 215 -4.23 -0.77 -4.87
N ASP A 216 -4.10 -2.07 -4.67
CA ASP A 216 -2.95 -2.61 -3.92
C ASP A 216 -1.63 -2.40 -4.66
N LEU A 217 -1.63 -2.56 -6.00
CA LEU A 217 -0.46 -2.25 -6.82
C LEU A 217 -0.12 -0.74 -6.76
N LEU A 218 -1.13 0.12 -6.92
CA LEU A 218 -0.94 1.57 -6.84
C LEU A 218 -0.43 1.99 -5.45
N ASN A 219 -1.00 1.44 -4.38
CA ASN A 219 -0.53 1.67 -3.01
C ASN A 219 0.93 1.24 -2.83
N ALA A 220 1.36 0.13 -3.45
CA ALA A 220 2.74 -0.32 -3.39
C ALA A 220 3.69 0.69 -4.06
N ILE A 221 3.29 1.26 -5.20
CA ILE A 221 4.05 2.29 -5.91
C ILE A 221 4.09 3.59 -5.08
N GLU A 222 2.95 4.09 -4.61
CA GLU A 222 2.87 5.30 -3.80
C GLU A 222 3.67 5.19 -2.50
N ASN A 223 3.71 4.00 -1.88
CA ASN A 223 4.49 3.75 -0.66
C ASN A 223 6.00 3.95 -0.85
N MET A 224 6.48 3.91 -2.08
CA MET A 224 7.90 4.19 -2.39
C MET A 224 8.25 5.68 -2.23
N GLY A 225 7.26 6.58 -2.21
CA GLY A 225 7.41 7.99 -1.93
C GLY A 225 8.21 8.71 -3.03
N GLU A 226 9.17 9.55 -2.63
CA GLU A 226 9.92 10.40 -3.57
C GLU A 226 10.69 9.61 -4.63
N ALA A 227 11.09 8.38 -4.34
CA ALA A 227 11.87 7.55 -5.26
C ALA A 227 11.12 7.20 -6.56
N VAL A 228 9.78 7.27 -6.57
CA VAL A 228 8.96 6.91 -7.73
C VAL A 228 8.69 8.08 -8.66
N VAL A 229 8.98 9.33 -8.27
CA VAL A 229 8.56 10.52 -9.02
C VAL A 229 9.16 10.54 -10.43
N GLU A 230 10.48 10.42 -10.57
CA GLU A 230 11.12 10.43 -11.88
C GLU A 230 10.65 9.27 -12.80
N PRO A 231 10.61 8.00 -12.31
CA PRO A 231 10.03 6.90 -13.09
C PRO A 231 8.57 7.11 -13.50
N LEU A 232 7.73 7.74 -12.65
CA LEU A 232 6.35 8.06 -13.02
C LEU A 232 6.29 9.18 -14.08
N ILE A 233 7.18 10.17 -14.01
CA ILE A 233 7.29 11.22 -15.02
C ILE A 233 7.65 10.59 -16.38
N GLU A 234 8.64 9.69 -16.42
CA GLU A 234 8.98 8.95 -17.64
C GLU A 234 7.81 8.10 -18.17
N ALA A 235 7.03 7.50 -17.26
CA ALA A 235 5.89 6.67 -17.59
C ALA A 235 4.67 7.46 -18.14
N LEU A 236 4.65 8.79 -18.03
CA LEU A 236 3.65 9.63 -18.73
C LEU A 236 3.75 9.54 -20.26
N ALA A 237 4.90 9.12 -20.79
CA ALA A 237 5.10 8.88 -22.22
C ALA A 237 4.93 7.40 -22.64
N ASP A 238 4.42 6.53 -21.74
CA ASP A 238 4.25 5.11 -22.05
C ASP A 238 3.27 4.87 -23.21
N LYS A 239 3.50 3.81 -23.99
CA LYS A 239 2.59 3.42 -25.09
C LYS A 239 1.19 3.03 -24.60
N GLU A 240 1.10 2.44 -23.41
CA GLU A 240 -0.16 2.00 -22.81
C GLU A 240 -0.85 3.16 -22.08
N LYS A 241 -2.07 3.52 -22.53
CA LYS A 241 -2.84 4.62 -21.93
C LYS A 241 -3.09 4.43 -20.44
N THR A 242 -3.23 3.18 -20.01
CA THR A 242 -3.48 2.82 -18.60
C THR A 242 -2.30 3.22 -17.72
N VAL A 243 -1.06 2.97 -18.20
CA VAL A 243 0.16 3.38 -17.51
C VAL A 243 0.24 4.90 -17.42
N ARG A 244 0.02 5.62 -18.54
CA ARG A 244 0.03 7.10 -18.53
C ARG A 244 -0.99 7.66 -17.54
N LYS A 245 -2.24 7.15 -17.58
CA LYS A 245 -3.33 7.58 -16.70
C LYS A 245 -2.98 7.42 -15.21
N TYR A 246 -2.51 6.23 -14.81
CA TYR A 246 -2.21 5.98 -13.40
C TYR A 246 -0.91 6.66 -12.95
N SER A 247 0.06 6.83 -13.84
CA SER A 247 1.25 7.64 -13.55
C SER A 247 0.88 9.10 -13.29
N ALA A 248 0.01 9.67 -14.14
CA ALA A 248 -0.50 11.01 -13.93
C ALA A 248 -1.23 11.13 -12.57
N MET A 249 -2.13 10.19 -12.27
CA MET A 249 -2.88 10.18 -11.00
C MET A 249 -1.96 10.10 -9.77
N MET A 250 -0.96 9.22 -9.80
CA MET A 250 -0.02 9.06 -8.69
C MET A 250 0.86 10.32 -8.50
N LEU A 251 1.30 10.95 -9.58
CA LEU A 251 2.04 12.21 -9.52
C LEU A 251 1.20 13.34 -8.90
N GLY A 252 -0.10 13.38 -9.21
CA GLY A 252 -1.05 14.29 -8.58
C GLY A 252 -1.19 14.04 -7.07
N ASN A 253 -1.30 12.76 -6.64
CA ASN A 253 -1.38 12.38 -5.23
C ASN A 253 -0.09 12.76 -4.47
N LEU A 254 1.07 12.59 -5.08
CA LEU A 254 2.38 12.98 -4.52
C LEU A 254 2.56 14.50 -4.46
N LYS A 255 1.82 15.25 -5.28
CA LYS A 255 1.87 16.73 -5.38
C LYS A 255 3.29 17.27 -5.67
N ASP A 256 4.06 16.51 -6.44
CA ASP A 256 5.44 16.88 -6.73
C ASP A 256 5.50 17.85 -7.91
N VAL A 257 6.09 19.01 -7.66
CA VAL A 257 6.18 20.10 -8.67
C VAL A 257 7.04 19.75 -9.88
N ARG A 258 7.93 18.75 -9.77
CA ARG A 258 8.77 18.28 -10.89
C ARG A 258 7.93 17.71 -12.04
N ALA A 259 6.73 17.21 -11.71
CA ALA A 259 5.83 16.60 -12.69
C ALA A 259 5.02 17.60 -13.52
N ILE A 260 5.05 18.91 -13.20
CA ILE A 260 4.14 19.90 -13.80
C ILE A 260 4.29 19.98 -15.32
N GLU A 261 5.53 20.03 -15.84
CA GLU A 261 5.80 20.16 -17.26
C GLU A 261 5.28 18.96 -18.05
N GLU A 262 5.59 17.75 -17.60
CA GLU A 262 5.18 16.52 -18.28
C GLU A 262 3.68 16.23 -18.12
N LEU A 263 3.09 16.56 -16.96
CA LEU A 263 1.63 16.53 -16.80
C LEU A 263 0.95 17.55 -17.72
N GLY A 264 1.58 18.70 -17.94
CA GLY A 264 1.13 19.71 -18.91
C GLY A 264 1.10 19.14 -20.33
N MET A 265 2.14 18.41 -20.73
CA MET A 265 2.17 17.71 -22.03
C MET A 265 1.11 16.59 -22.09
N THR A 266 0.82 15.95 -20.98
CA THR A 266 -0.19 14.88 -20.88
C THR A 266 -1.64 15.41 -21.03
N LEU A 267 -1.88 16.73 -20.86
CA LEU A 267 -3.16 17.35 -21.22
C LEU A 267 -3.52 17.18 -22.70
N TYR A 268 -2.54 16.96 -23.56
CA TYR A 268 -2.70 16.77 -24.98
C TYR A 268 -2.79 15.30 -25.41
N ASP A 269 -3.01 14.38 -24.43
CA ASP A 269 -3.16 12.95 -24.73
C ASP A 269 -4.38 12.68 -25.62
N LEU A 270 -4.20 11.74 -26.57
CA LEU A 270 -5.24 11.33 -27.49
C LEU A 270 -6.45 10.65 -26.79
N HIS A 271 -6.26 10.19 -25.56
CA HIS A 271 -7.29 9.55 -24.76
C HIS A 271 -7.81 10.54 -23.72
N ASP A 272 -9.08 10.89 -23.85
CA ASP A 272 -9.78 11.85 -23.01
C ASP A 272 -9.62 11.58 -21.51
N GLU A 273 -9.69 10.31 -21.10
CA GLU A 273 -9.49 9.88 -19.70
C GLU A 273 -8.08 10.16 -19.16
N VAL A 274 -7.04 10.18 -20.02
CA VAL A 274 -5.66 10.48 -19.62
C VAL A 274 -5.49 11.99 -19.46
N SER A 275 -5.98 12.76 -20.45
CA SER A 275 -5.98 14.22 -20.42
C SER A 275 -6.75 14.78 -19.20
N LEU A 276 -7.91 14.22 -18.89
CA LEU A 276 -8.70 14.61 -17.72
C LEU A 276 -7.93 14.37 -16.41
N VAL A 277 -7.33 13.17 -16.25
CA VAL A 277 -6.55 12.84 -15.06
C VAL A 277 -5.31 13.74 -14.94
N ALA A 278 -4.67 14.12 -16.06
CA ALA A 278 -3.57 15.08 -16.03
C ALA A 278 -4.02 16.45 -15.49
N ALA A 279 -5.19 16.94 -15.92
CA ALA A 279 -5.76 18.18 -15.41
C ALA A 279 -6.09 18.10 -13.91
N GLU A 280 -6.64 16.97 -13.45
CA GLU A 280 -6.91 16.72 -12.03
C GLU A 280 -5.62 16.71 -11.20
N SER A 281 -4.58 16.08 -11.73
CA SER A 281 -3.28 15.97 -11.08
C SER A 281 -2.57 17.32 -10.97
N LEU A 282 -2.60 18.12 -12.02
CA LEU A 282 -2.13 19.49 -11.99
C LEU A 282 -2.90 20.35 -10.96
N ALA A 283 -4.22 20.14 -10.88
CA ALA A 283 -5.03 20.82 -9.88
C ALA A 283 -4.69 20.41 -8.45
N GLN A 284 -4.32 19.15 -8.21
CA GLN A 284 -3.86 18.65 -6.91
C GLN A 284 -2.50 19.23 -6.49
N ILE A 285 -1.60 19.45 -7.45
CA ILE A 285 -0.33 20.16 -7.23
C ILE A 285 -0.60 21.62 -6.84
N GLY A 286 -1.62 22.25 -7.45
CA GLY A 286 -2.13 23.54 -7.04
C GLY A 286 -1.52 24.75 -7.76
N GLU A 287 -1.25 25.84 -7.03
CA GLU A 287 -0.82 27.13 -7.60
C GLU A 287 0.35 27.05 -8.60
N PRO A 288 1.41 26.25 -8.40
CA PRO A 288 2.50 26.14 -9.34
C PRO A 288 2.08 25.64 -10.74
N ALA A 289 0.95 24.94 -10.86
CA ALA A 289 0.43 24.41 -12.11
C ALA A 289 -0.44 25.40 -12.92
N ILE A 290 -0.79 26.57 -12.35
CA ILE A 290 -1.63 27.56 -13.03
C ILE A 290 -1.07 27.98 -14.40
N PRO A 291 0.23 28.27 -14.56
CA PRO A 291 0.78 28.68 -15.87
C PRO A 291 0.52 27.64 -16.96
N VAL A 292 0.83 26.36 -16.69
CA VAL A 292 0.66 25.27 -17.66
C VAL A 292 -0.82 25.06 -18.03
N LEU A 293 -1.73 25.06 -17.06
CA LEU A 293 -3.17 24.98 -17.31
C LEU A 293 -3.69 26.21 -18.09
N SER A 294 -3.16 27.42 -17.81
CA SER A 294 -3.59 28.62 -18.53
C SER A 294 -3.14 28.64 -19.99
N GLU A 295 -1.97 28.07 -20.30
CA GLU A 295 -1.51 27.88 -21.68
C GLU A 295 -2.41 26.95 -22.47
N ALA A 296 -2.94 25.90 -21.84
CA ALA A 296 -3.85 24.95 -22.48
C ALA A 296 -5.24 25.55 -22.84
N LEU A 297 -5.61 26.72 -22.29
CA LEU A 297 -6.91 27.36 -22.59
C LEU A 297 -7.04 27.86 -24.02
N ILE A 298 -5.93 28.04 -24.76
CA ILE A 298 -5.94 28.50 -26.16
C ILE A 298 -5.73 27.35 -27.16
N HIS A 299 -5.75 26.09 -26.68
CA HIS A 299 -5.54 24.93 -27.56
C HIS A 299 -6.68 24.78 -28.58
N PRO A 300 -6.40 24.34 -29.84
CA PRO A 300 -7.42 24.18 -30.86
C PRO A 300 -8.48 23.12 -30.51
N GLU A 301 -8.12 22.06 -29.81
CA GLU A 301 -9.03 21.00 -29.39
C GLU A 301 -9.87 21.41 -28.20
N VAL A 302 -11.18 21.20 -28.32
CA VAL A 302 -12.17 21.57 -27.28
C VAL A 302 -11.93 20.83 -25.98
N GLY A 303 -11.68 19.50 -26.03
CA GLY A 303 -11.48 18.67 -24.84
C GLY A 303 -10.29 19.16 -23.99
N VAL A 304 -9.19 19.56 -24.62
CA VAL A 304 -8.01 20.12 -23.91
C VAL A 304 -8.38 21.40 -23.18
N ARG A 305 -9.10 22.33 -23.83
CA ARG A 305 -9.55 23.58 -23.19
C ARG A 305 -10.53 23.30 -22.04
N GLU A 306 -11.46 22.37 -22.24
CA GLU A 306 -12.42 21.96 -21.21
C GLU A 306 -11.72 21.41 -19.97
N HIS A 307 -10.76 20.47 -20.16
CA HIS A 307 -9.99 19.91 -19.06
C HIS A 307 -9.10 20.96 -18.37
N ALA A 308 -8.52 21.88 -19.12
CA ALA A 308 -7.75 22.98 -18.52
C ALA A 308 -8.62 23.90 -17.65
N VAL A 309 -9.82 24.25 -18.12
CA VAL A 309 -10.82 25.00 -17.34
C VAL A 309 -11.23 24.21 -16.09
N TYR A 310 -11.48 22.91 -16.23
CA TYR A 310 -11.79 22.04 -15.10
C TYR A 310 -10.66 22.03 -14.05
N GLY A 311 -9.41 21.84 -14.48
CA GLY A 311 -8.24 21.85 -13.61
C GLY A 311 -8.08 23.17 -12.87
N LEU A 312 -8.14 24.30 -13.58
CA LEU A 312 -8.10 25.64 -12.98
C LEU A 312 -9.22 25.85 -11.96
N GLY A 313 -10.44 25.40 -12.27
CA GLY A 313 -11.59 25.49 -11.38
C GLY A 313 -11.46 24.68 -10.08
N LYS A 314 -10.58 23.70 -10.03
CA LYS A 314 -10.26 22.92 -8.81
C LYS A 314 -9.16 23.54 -7.96
N ILE A 315 -8.30 24.36 -8.54
CA ILE A 315 -7.25 25.07 -7.79
C ILE A 315 -7.91 26.15 -6.92
N GLN A 316 -7.79 26.01 -5.60
CA GLN A 316 -8.34 26.96 -4.62
C GLN A 316 -7.47 28.24 -4.53
N ASN A 317 -7.35 28.95 -5.67
CA ASN A 317 -6.57 30.19 -5.76
C ASN A 317 -7.30 31.21 -6.65
N GLU A 318 -7.56 32.40 -6.13
CA GLU A 318 -8.30 33.46 -6.84
C GLU A 318 -7.60 33.95 -8.12
N ARG A 319 -6.31 33.70 -8.27
CA ARG A 319 -5.54 34.04 -9.49
C ARG A 319 -6.07 33.36 -10.75
N VAL A 320 -6.85 32.24 -10.61
CA VAL A 320 -7.46 31.54 -11.75
C VAL A 320 -8.71 32.23 -12.27
N ILE A 321 -9.38 33.08 -11.47
CA ILE A 321 -10.70 33.66 -11.80
C ILE A 321 -10.66 34.47 -13.12
N PRO A 322 -9.66 35.31 -13.41
CA PRO A 322 -9.60 36.02 -14.69
C PRO A 322 -9.58 35.09 -15.90
N PHE A 323 -8.83 33.98 -15.83
CA PHE A 323 -8.77 32.98 -16.90
C PHE A 323 -10.14 32.30 -17.10
N LEU A 324 -10.83 31.94 -16.02
CA LEU A 324 -12.16 31.34 -16.10
C LEU A 324 -13.21 32.30 -16.69
N ILE A 325 -13.13 33.59 -16.37
CA ILE A 325 -14.00 34.62 -16.94
C ILE A 325 -13.80 34.76 -18.44
N GLU A 326 -12.54 34.67 -18.91
CA GLU A 326 -12.26 34.69 -20.36
C GLU A 326 -12.89 33.52 -21.07
N MET A 327 -12.89 32.32 -20.47
CA MET A 327 -13.48 31.10 -21.03
C MET A 327 -15.03 31.12 -21.09
N LEU A 328 -15.70 32.07 -20.45
CA LEU A 328 -17.12 32.31 -20.69
C LEU A 328 -17.40 32.77 -22.13
N LYS A 329 -16.39 33.23 -22.85
CA LYS A 329 -16.47 33.69 -24.25
C LYS A 329 -15.90 32.68 -25.24
N ASP A 330 -15.54 31.47 -24.79
CA ASP A 330 -15.04 30.42 -25.69
C ASP A 330 -16.06 30.13 -26.81
N ASN A 331 -15.56 29.70 -27.97
CA ASN A 331 -16.39 29.37 -29.11
C ASN A 331 -17.24 28.08 -28.90
N ASP A 332 -16.83 27.24 -27.94
CA ASP A 332 -17.46 25.96 -27.64
C ASP A 332 -18.28 26.03 -26.34
N ARG A 333 -19.49 25.50 -26.41
CA ARG A 333 -20.46 25.51 -25.31
C ARG A 333 -20.04 24.62 -24.13
N LEU A 334 -19.25 23.54 -24.35
CA LEU A 334 -18.77 22.69 -23.26
C LEU A 334 -17.77 23.46 -22.42
N VAL A 335 -16.84 24.18 -23.08
CA VAL A 335 -15.85 25.03 -22.38
C VAL A 335 -16.55 26.16 -21.60
N GLN A 336 -17.53 26.85 -22.21
CA GLN A 336 -18.32 27.90 -21.53
C GLN A 336 -19.05 27.32 -20.30
N ARG A 337 -19.68 26.15 -20.45
CA ARG A 337 -20.37 25.47 -19.35
C ARG A 337 -19.40 25.14 -18.22
N GLN A 338 -18.25 24.57 -18.55
CA GLN A 338 -17.21 24.24 -17.59
C GLN A 338 -16.70 25.49 -16.86
N ALA A 339 -16.54 26.61 -17.56
CA ALA A 339 -16.13 27.89 -16.96
C ALA A 339 -17.18 28.43 -15.97
N ILE A 340 -18.47 28.32 -16.29
CA ILE A 340 -19.56 28.71 -15.38
C ILE A 340 -19.53 27.86 -14.11
N GLN A 341 -19.34 26.55 -14.25
CA GLN A 341 -19.24 25.62 -13.12
C GLN A 341 -17.98 25.91 -12.27
N ALA A 342 -16.83 26.11 -12.92
CA ALA A 342 -15.57 26.42 -12.27
C ALA A 342 -15.64 27.72 -11.43
N LEU A 343 -16.23 28.78 -11.98
CA LEU A 343 -16.45 30.06 -11.26
C LEU A 343 -17.34 29.85 -10.02
N GLY A 344 -18.25 28.89 -10.05
CA GLY A 344 -19.09 28.53 -8.92
C GLY A 344 -18.32 28.02 -7.69
N ASN A 345 -17.10 27.54 -7.85
CA ASN A 345 -16.25 27.06 -6.76
C ASN A 345 -15.61 28.19 -5.92
N PHE A 346 -15.75 29.46 -6.39
CA PHE A 346 -15.11 30.60 -5.75
C PHE A 346 -16.15 31.51 -5.06
N ASN A 347 -15.95 31.73 -3.77
CA ASN A 347 -16.74 32.74 -3.02
C ASN A 347 -16.03 34.12 -3.11
N ASN A 348 -15.94 34.64 -4.33
CA ASN A 348 -15.25 35.90 -4.65
C ASN A 348 -16.18 36.84 -5.41
N GLU A 349 -16.07 38.12 -5.17
CA GLU A 349 -16.96 39.14 -5.75
C GLU A 349 -16.85 39.21 -7.29
N LEU A 350 -15.64 39.03 -7.83
CA LEU A 350 -15.37 39.04 -9.26
C LEU A 350 -16.04 37.83 -9.95
N ALA A 351 -15.88 36.63 -9.39
CA ALA A 351 -16.52 35.41 -9.88
C ALA A 351 -18.05 35.51 -9.80
N ARG A 352 -18.58 36.05 -8.69
CA ARG A 352 -20.03 36.29 -8.50
C ARG A 352 -20.59 37.28 -9.52
N SER A 353 -19.87 38.40 -9.78
CA SER A 353 -20.27 39.39 -10.78
C SER A 353 -20.33 38.77 -12.18
N ALA A 354 -19.34 37.96 -12.58
CA ALA A 354 -19.33 37.27 -13.85
C ALA A 354 -20.51 36.28 -13.99
N LEU A 355 -20.80 35.53 -12.93
CA LEU A 355 -21.95 34.62 -12.91
C LEU A 355 -23.28 35.38 -12.96
N GLN A 356 -23.41 36.58 -12.36
CA GLN A 356 -24.58 37.42 -12.45
C GLN A 356 -24.80 37.95 -13.87
N GLU A 357 -23.72 38.28 -14.56
CA GLU A 357 -23.78 38.69 -15.97
C GLU A 357 -24.34 37.55 -16.85
N VAL A 358 -23.82 36.33 -16.69
CA VAL A 358 -24.35 35.13 -17.39
C VAL A 358 -25.81 34.89 -17.01
N ALA A 359 -26.19 34.99 -15.75
CA ALA A 359 -27.55 34.82 -15.26
C ALA A 359 -28.50 35.93 -15.71
N SER A 360 -28.02 37.08 -16.14
CA SER A 360 -28.86 38.16 -16.71
C SER A 360 -29.27 37.92 -18.17
N ASN A 361 -28.48 37.12 -18.90
CA ASN A 361 -28.72 36.79 -20.29
C ASN A 361 -29.82 35.72 -20.46
N ARG A 362 -31.08 36.17 -20.52
CA ARG A 362 -32.26 35.30 -20.68
C ARG A 362 -32.41 34.67 -22.08
N SER A 363 -31.64 35.10 -23.06
CA SER A 363 -31.66 34.51 -24.40
C SER A 363 -31.01 33.11 -24.41
N ASP A 364 -30.05 32.87 -23.59
CA ASP A 364 -29.45 31.55 -23.34
C ASP A 364 -30.02 30.93 -22.06
N ARG A 365 -31.15 30.21 -22.23
CA ARG A 365 -31.84 29.59 -21.08
C ARG A 365 -31.00 28.59 -20.29
N GLU A 366 -30.11 27.85 -20.97
CA GLU A 366 -29.28 26.84 -20.34
C GLU A 366 -28.32 27.51 -19.38
N PHE A 367 -27.50 28.43 -19.85
CA PHE A 367 -26.50 29.11 -19.05
C PHE A 367 -27.10 30.07 -18.01
N HIS A 368 -28.22 30.72 -18.36
CA HIS A 368 -29.01 31.47 -17.40
C HIS A 368 -29.39 30.63 -16.17
N ASN A 369 -30.01 29.44 -16.40
CA ASN A 369 -30.46 28.57 -15.33
C ASN A 369 -29.27 27.99 -14.52
N LEU A 370 -28.18 27.61 -15.20
CA LEU A 370 -26.99 27.08 -14.56
C LEU A 370 -26.36 28.13 -13.63
N ALA A 371 -26.06 29.31 -14.11
CA ALA A 371 -25.48 30.39 -13.33
C ALA A 371 -26.39 30.81 -12.18
N LYS A 372 -27.69 30.88 -12.38
CA LYS A 372 -28.69 31.18 -11.34
C LYS A 372 -28.67 30.14 -10.21
N SER A 373 -28.69 28.85 -10.57
CA SER A 373 -28.62 27.76 -9.59
C SER A 373 -27.34 27.83 -8.75
N ILE A 374 -26.19 28.11 -9.39
CA ILE A 374 -24.91 28.26 -8.68
C ILE A 374 -24.95 29.44 -7.69
N LEU A 375 -25.46 30.60 -8.13
CA LEU A 375 -25.58 31.78 -7.28
C LEU A 375 -26.55 31.59 -6.10
N GLU A 376 -27.60 30.78 -6.26
CA GLU A 376 -28.54 30.43 -5.19
C GLU A 376 -27.89 29.54 -4.13
N ASN A 377 -27.03 28.61 -4.54
CA ASN A 377 -26.31 27.68 -3.65
C ASN A 377 -25.13 28.34 -2.91
N GLN A 378 -24.67 29.52 -3.35
CA GLN A 378 -23.60 30.28 -2.68
C GLN A 378 -24.11 31.26 -1.59
N LYS A 379 -25.45 31.32 -1.37
CA LYS A 379 -26.08 32.14 -0.30
C LYS A 379 -26.05 31.39 1.03
#